data_75ddb2c01be455a403d8b9b96574d934
#
_entry.id   75ddb2c01be455a403d8b9b96574d934
#
_cell.length_a   1.000
_cell.length_b   1.000
_cell.length_c   1.000
_cell.angle_alpha   90.00
_cell.angle_beta   90.00
_cell.angle_gamma   90.00
#
_symmetry.space_group_name_H-M   'P 1'
#
loop_
_entity.id
_entity.type
_entity.pdbx_description
1 polymer ?
#
loop_
_entity_poly.entity_id
_entity_poly.type
_entity_poly.pdbx_seq_one_letter_code
_entity_poly.pdbx_strand_id
1 'polypeptide(L)'
;QNRVSQEVRVRFSLRPPKIMNLDNLNNLIELFSHQAEKQNKKSIFLQWLNPNNKKTYTWEETQKNILKLSKIIKENIKEGDRCLLVSENRPEWFVSDLAIMLSDGITVPAYTTYTEEDYKYLIEDCEPSLVIVSNNELLKKLSKTIDEKDFIKKVITLEEVNKVTDNLNLITKEKYLGFNSITKIDLLEKDKIQNDKLKRTSPACIIYTSGTGGNPKGVMLSHGGILNNIVGACEIMKPLINTRPV
;
A
#
# COMPACT_ATOMS: atom_id res chain seq x y z
N GLN A 1 -3.80 14.30 -27.24
CA GLN A 1 -2.96 13.08 -27.28
C GLN A 1 -3.42 12.18 -26.13
N ASN A 2 -3.98 11.01 -26.50
CA ASN A 2 -4.59 10.05 -25.62
C ASN A 2 -3.57 9.47 -24.62
N ARG A 3 -3.64 9.90 -23.36
CA ARG A 3 -3.07 9.11 -22.26
C ARG A 3 -4.03 7.94 -22.03
N VAL A 4 -3.67 6.78 -22.55
CA VAL A 4 -4.29 5.52 -22.19
C VAL A 4 -4.05 5.33 -20.70
N SER A 5 -5.09 5.43 -19.89
CA SER A 5 -5.06 5.06 -18.48
C SER A 5 -4.56 3.62 -18.38
N GLN A 6 -3.44 3.40 -17.72
CA GLN A 6 -2.91 2.06 -17.46
C GLN A 6 -3.88 1.33 -16.53
N GLU A 7 -4.78 0.53 -17.09
CA GLU A 7 -5.67 -0.31 -16.29
C GLU A 7 -4.87 -1.43 -15.62
N VAL A 8 -4.77 -1.36 -14.32
CA VAL A 8 -4.35 -2.50 -13.52
C VAL A 8 -5.56 -3.35 -13.21
N ARG A 9 -5.59 -4.55 -13.72
CA ARG A 9 -6.58 -5.56 -13.32
C ARG A 9 -5.94 -6.47 -12.28
N VAL A 10 -6.35 -6.32 -11.04
CA VAL A 10 -6.08 -7.32 -10.00
C VAL A 10 -7.09 -8.44 -10.20
N ARG A 11 -6.62 -9.61 -10.62
CA ARG A 11 -7.46 -10.82 -10.67
C ARG A 11 -7.59 -11.36 -9.26
N PHE A 12 -8.67 -11.02 -8.58
CA PHE A 12 -9.11 -11.80 -7.43
C PHE A 12 -9.68 -13.12 -7.95
N SER A 13 -9.25 -14.24 -7.39
CA SER A 13 -9.96 -15.50 -7.57
C SER A 13 -11.35 -15.34 -6.99
N LEU A 14 -12.35 -15.15 -7.86
CA LEU A 14 -13.76 -14.91 -7.51
C LEU A 14 -14.49 -16.22 -7.13
N ARG A 15 -13.82 -17.17 -6.51
CA ARG A 15 -14.57 -18.15 -5.71
C ARG A 15 -15.03 -17.38 -4.47
N PRO A 16 -16.36 -17.17 -4.27
CA PRO A 16 -16.82 -16.61 -3.03
C PRO A 16 -16.24 -17.49 -1.92
N PRO A 17 -15.51 -16.94 -0.95
CA PRO A 17 -15.19 -17.71 0.22
C PRO A 17 -16.54 -18.22 0.75
N LYS A 18 -16.66 -19.52 1.12
CA LYS A 18 -17.72 -19.96 2.03
C LYS A 18 -17.81 -18.86 3.05
N ILE A 19 -19.01 -18.28 3.21
CA ILE A 19 -19.25 -17.03 3.96
C ILE A 19 -18.40 -17.08 5.22
N MET A 20 -17.26 -16.39 5.14
CA MET A 20 -16.39 -16.24 6.29
C MET A 20 -17.09 -15.23 7.17
N ASN A 21 -17.33 -15.57 8.42
CA ASN A 21 -17.86 -14.60 9.34
C ASN A 21 -16.76 -13.55 9.59
N LEU A 22 -16.79 -12.47 8.80
CA LEU A 22 -15.84 -11.36 8.88
C LEU A 22 -16.01 -10.57 10.19
N ASP A 23 -17.11 -10.80 10.92
CA ASP A 23 -17.37 -10.15 12.22
C ASP A 23 -16.34 -10.57 13.29
N ASN A 24 -15.74 -11.74 13.13
CA ASN A 24 -14.72 -12.26 14.04
C ASN A 24 -13.31 -11.72 13.73
N LEU A 25 -13.13 -10.98 12.64
CA LEU A 25 -11.82 -10.40 12.29
C LEU A 25 -11.67 -9.01 12.90
N ASN A 26 -10.49 -8.77 13.48
CA ASN A 26 -10.16 -7.48 14.07
C ASN A 26 -9.60 -6.48 13.05
N ASN A 27 -8.89 -6.96 12.02
CA ASN A 27 -8.17 -6.09 11.11
C ASN A 27 -7.99 -6.71 9.71
N LEU A 28 -7.53 -5.90 8.76
CA LEU A 28 -7.29 -6.30 7.36
C LEU A 28 -6.11 -7.27 7.22
N ILE A 29 -5.17 -7.27 8.15
CA ILE A 29 -4.04 -8.21 8.17
C ILE A 29 -4.53 -9.61 8.46
N GLU A 30 -5.45 -9.77 9.43
CA GLU A 30 -6.11 -11.05 9.69
C GLU A 30 -6.90 -11.54 8.48
N LEU A 31 -7.64 -10.65 7.81
CA LEU A 31 -8.37 -11.00 6.60
C LEU A 31 -7.43 -11.55 5.51
N PHE A 32 -6.32 -10.84 5.25
CA PHE A 32 -5.33 -11.28 4.26
C PHE A 32 -4.70 -12.61 4.64
N SER A 33 -4.27 -12.78 5.89
CA SER A 33 -3.65 -14.02 6.40
C SER A 33 -4.58 -15.22 6.23
N HIS A 34 -5.84 -15.07 6.66
CA HIS A 34 -6.87 -16.11 6.49
C HIS A 34 -7.12 -16.50 5.03
N GLN A 35 -7.11 -15.51 4.13
CA GLN A 35 -7.28 -15.82 2.70
C GLN A 35 -6.06 -16.52 2.14
N ALA A 36 -4.86 -16.08 2.51
CA ALA A 36 -3.60 -16.65 2.04
C ALA A 36 -3.43 -18.13 2.47
N GLU A 37 -3.86 -18.47 3.68
CA GLU A 37 -3.82 -19.87 4.20
C GLU A 37 -4.69 -20.84 3.39
N LYS A 38 -5.77 -20.35 2.78
CA LYS A 38 -6.71 -21.17 1.98
C LYS A 38 -6.27 -21.35 0.52
N GLN A 39 -5.24 -20.64 0.10
CA GLN A 39 -4.80 -20.64 -1.29
C GLN A 39 -3.57 -21.54 -1.51
N ASN A 40 -3.43 -22.00 -2.75
CA ASN A 40 -2.17 -22.62 -3.17
C ASN A 40 -1.08 -21.54 -3.21
N LYS A 41 -0.06 -21.68 -2.38
CA LYS A 41 1.05 -20.74 -2.24
C LYS A 41 1.72 -20.38 -3.58
N LYS A 42 1.75 -21.31 -4.54
CA LYS A 42 2.36 -21.14 -5.86
C LYS A 42 1.41 -20.54 -6.90
N SER A 43 0.11 -20.39 -6.60
CA SER A 43 -0.82 -19.76 -7.54
C SER A 43 -0.60 -18.25 -7.59
N ILE A 44 -0.83 -17.65 -8.77
CA ILE A 44 -0.71 -16.21 -8.98
C ILE A 44 -1.81 -15.51 -8.18
N PHE A 45 -1.43 -14.53 -7.38
CA PHE A 45 -2.33 -13.67 -6.63
C PHE A 45 -2.43 -12.28 -7.27
N LEU A 46 -1.30 -11.64 -7.53
CA LEU A 46 -1.24 -10.31 -8.12
C LEU A 46 -0.64 -10.38 -9.52
N GLN A 47 -1.27 -9.69 -10.45
CA GLN A 47 -0.78 -9.59 -11.82
C GLN A 47 -0.87 -8.15 -12.30
N TRP A 48 0.25 -7.61 -12.76
CA TRP A 48 0.29 -6.32 -13.45
C TRP A 48 0.14 -6.53 -14.94
N LEU A 49 -0.94 -5.97 -15.48
CA LEU A 49 -1.26 -6.06 -16.92
C LEU A 49 -0.72 -4.85 -17.69
N ASN A 50 0.51 -4.45 -17.41
CA ASN A 50 1.18 -3.46 -18.25
C ASN A 50 1.61 -4.14 -19.55
N PRO A 51 1.27 -3.58 -20.74
CA PRO A 51 1.65 -4.17 -22.03
C PRO A 51 3.15 -4.42 -22.19
N ASN A 52 3.96 -3.55 -21.57
CA ASN A 52 5.43 -3.58 -21.71
C ASN A 52 6.12 -4.32 -20.55
N ASN A 53 5.41 -4.64 -19.49
CA ASN A 53 6.01 -5.24 -18.30
C ASN A 53 5.01 -6.09 -17.54
N LYS A 54 4.90 -7.36 -17.92
CA LYS A 54 4.07 -8.33 -17.17
C LYS A 54 4.81 -8.72 -15.90
N LYS A 55 4.28 -8.33 -14.75
CA LYS A 55 4.80 -8.73 -13.45
C LYS A 55 3.72 -9.49 -12.68
N THR A 56 4.08 -10.63 -12.14
CA THR A 56 3.18 -11.47 -11.35
C THR A 56 3.81 -11.77 -10.02
N TYR A 57 2.98 -11.86 -8.97
CA TYR A 57 3.37 -12.40 -7.68
C TYR A 57 2.42 -13.53 -7.30
N THR A 58 2.99 -14.63 -6.85
CA THR A 58 2.25 -15.70 -6.18
C THR A 58 1.81 -15.27 -4.79
N TRP A 59 0.94 -16.03 -4.14
CA TRP A 59 0.59 -15.82 -2.74
C TRP A 59 1.81 -15.82 -1.84
N GLU A 60 2.72 -16.78 -2.05
CA GLU A 60 3.94 -16.90 -1.26
C GLU A 60 4.88 -15.69 -1.45
N GLU A 61 5.11 -15.27 -2.69
CA GLU A 61 5.94 -14.10 -2.99
C GLU A 61 5.34 -12.82 -2.41
N THR A 62 4.01 -12.67 -2.51
CA THR A 62 3.31 -11.52 -1.93
C THR A 62 3.50 -11.48 -0.41
N GLN A 63 3.29 -12.61 0.28
CA GLN A 63 3.50 -12.70 1.73
C GLN A 63 4.94 -12.38 2.12
N LYS A 64 5.93 -12.93 1.42
CA LYS A 64 7.35 -12.65 1.66
C LYS A 64 7.67 -11.18 1.47
N ASN A 65 7.16 -10.55 0.42
CA ASN A 65 7.41 -9.14 0.16
C ASN A 65 6.76 -8.22 1.21
N ILE A 66 5.53 -8.53 1.66
CA ILE A 66 4.89 -7.82 2.76
C ILE A 66 5.74 -7.90 4.03
N LEU A 67 6.20 -9.08 4.42
CA LEU A 67 7.02 -9.29 5.61
C LEU A 67 8.35 -8.54 5.52
N LYS A 68 9.04 -8.62 4.39
CA LYS A 68 10.32 -7.94 4.17
C LYS A 68 10.19 -6.43 4.25
N LEU A 69 9.16 -5.89 3.58
CA LEU A 69 8.90 -4.45 3.58
C LEU A 69 8.48 -3.97 4.97
N SER A 70 7.65 -4.74 5.69
CA SER A 70 7.22 -4.38 7.05
C SER A 70 8.39 -4.30 8.05
N LYS A 71 9.44 -5.10 7.89
CA LYS A 71 10.65 -4.98 8.73
C LYS A 71 11.28 -3.59 8.59
N ILE A 72 11.48 -3.15 7.35
CA ILE A 72 12.05 -1.81 7.09
C ILE A 72 11.14 -0.71 7.62
N ILE A 73 9.83 -0.85 7.40
CA ILE A 73 8.88 0.17 7.86
C ILE A 73 8.91 0.27 9.39
N LYS A 74 8.89 -0.85 10.12
CA LYS A 74 8.94 -0.90 11.60
C LYS A 74 10.19 -0.23 12.20
N GLU A 75 11.29 -0.23 11.49
CA GLU A 75 12.52 0.45 11.93
C GLU A 75 12.45 1.97 11.79
N ASN A 76 11.52 2.48 10.97
CA ASN A 76 11.47 3.89 10.58
C ASN A 76 10.20 4.63 11.01
N ILE A 77 9.21 3.93 11.58
CA ILE A 77 7.96 4.52 12.06
C ILE A 77 7.63 4.10 13.47
N LYS A 78 6.74 4.85 14.11
CA LYS A 78 6.07 4.49 15.36
C LYS A 78 4.63 4.06 15.08
N GLU A 79 4.00 3.42 16.07
CA GLU A 79 2.58 3.09 16.02
C GLU A 79 1.72 4.34 15.73
N GLY A 80 0.84 4.24 14.74
CA GLY A 80 -0.04 5.35 14.32
C GLY A 80 0.62 6.39 13.42
N ASP A 81 1.89 6.25 13.06
CA ASP A 81 2.53 7.13 12.10
C ASP A 81 1.90 6.97 10.71
N ARG A 82 1.81 8.11 10.00
CA ARG A 82 1.30 8.14 8.62
C ARG A 82 2.41 7.78 7.65
N CYS A 83 2.04 6.96 6.66
CA CYS A 83 2.92 6.57 5.57
C CYS A 83 2.29 7.00 4.25
N LEU A 84 2.88 7.98 3.57
CA LEU A 84 2.39 8.46 2.28
C LEU A 84 2.74 7.45 1.18
N LEU A 85 1.73 6.99 0.45
CA LEU A 85 1.87 6.01 -0.63
C LEU A 85 1.44 6.63 -1.97
N VAL A 86 2.42 6.93 -2.83
CA VAL A 86 2.22 7.57 -4.14
C VAL A 86 2.63 6.61 -5.24
N SER A 87 1.69 5.92 -5.81
CA SER A 87 1.95 4.92 -6.84
C SER A 87 0.71 4.65 -7.69
N GLU A 88 0.95 4.28 -8.92
CA GLU A 88 -0.06 3.68 -9.79
C GLU A 88 -0.56 2.37 -9.16
N ASN A 89 -1.73 1.91 -9.64
CA ASN A 89 -2.23 0.58 -9.30
C ASN A 89 -1.26 -0.49 -9.84
N ARG A 90 -0.46 -1.07 -8.98
CA ARG A 90 0.53 -2.12 -9.29
C ARG A 90 0.67 -3.10 -8.12
N PRO A 91 1.20 -4.31 -8.32
CA PRO A 91 1.33 -5.31 -7.25
C PRO A 91 2.03 -4.78 -6.00
N GLU A 92 3.07 -3.98 -6.18
CA GLU A 92 3.84 -3.40 -5.07
C GLU A 92 3.03 -2.37 -4.27
N TRP A 93 2.01 -1.72 -4.87
CA TRP A 93 1.09 -0.86 -4.13
C TRP A 93 0.36 -1.66 -3.04
N PHE A 94 -0.20 -2.81 -3.42
CA PHE A 94 -0.89 -3.71 -2.49
C PHE A 94 0.04 -4.24 -1.39
N VAL A 95 1.26 -4.65 -1.78
CA VAL A 95 2.30 -5.08 -0.85
C VAL A 95 2.64 -3.98 0.15
N SER A 96 2.78 -2.73 -0.33
CA SER A 96 3.12 -1.57 0.50
C SER A 96 2.02 -1.24 1.50
N ASP A 97 0.77 -1.24 1.06
CA ASP A 97 -0.39 -0.95 1.90
C ASP A 97 -0.49 -1.94 3.08
N LEU A 98 -0.43 -3.23 2.79
CA LEU A 98 -0.44 -4.25 3.86
C LEU A 98 0.83 -4.23 4.73
N ALA A 99 2.00 -3.90 4.17
CA ALA A 99 3.23 -3.79 4.95
C ALA A 99 3.19 -2.61 5.92
N ILE A 100 2.60 -1.48 5.52
CA ILE A 100 2.37 -0.33 6.39
C ILE A 100 1.45 -0.73 7.54
N MET A 101 0.29 -1.32 7.25
CA MET A 101 -0.65 -1.79 8.28
C MET A 101 -0.04 -2.83 9.21
N LEU A 102 0.74 -3.80 8.67
CA LEU A 102 1.45 -4.80 9.47
C LEU A 102 2.51 -4.18 10.40
N SER A 103 2.93 -2.97 10.10
CA SER A 103 3.92 -2.20 10.88
C SER A 103 3.27 -1.20 11.86
N ASP A 104 1.98 -1.33 12.14
CA ASP A 104 1.19 -0.40 12.96
C ASP A 104 1.11 1.03 12.39
N GLY A 105 1.38 1.21 11.09
CA GLY A 105 1.29 2.48 10.38
C GLY A 105 -0.08 2.69 9.75
N ILE A 106 -0.36 3.95 9.39
CA ILE A 106 -1.59 4.38 8.72
C ILE A 106 -1.25 4.75 7.28
N THR A 107 -1.85 4.08 6.30
CA THR A 107 -1.62 4.39 4.89
C THR A 107 -2.32 5.68 4.49
N VAL A 108 -1.58 6.57 3.83
CA VAL A 108 -2.12 7.78 3.19
C VAL A 108 -1.90 7.65 1.68
N PRO A 109 -2.85 7.07 0.92
CA PRO A 109 -2.71 6.96 -0.52
C PRO A 109 -2.93 8.31 -1.20
N ALA A 110 -2.10 8.63 -2.20
CA ALA A 110 -2.23 9.84 -2.98
C ALA A 110 -2.23 9.56 -4.49
N TYR A 111 -2.95 10.38 -5.24
CA TYR A 111 -3.03 10.26 -6.69
C TYR A 111 -1.70 10.63 -7.36
N THR A 112 -1.30 9.87 -8.37
CA THR A 112 -0.08 10.12 -9.15
C THR A 112 -0.20 11.36 -10.05
N THR A 113 -1.41 11.87 -10.22
CA THR A 113 -1.71 13.05 -11.04
C THR A 113 -1.62 14.37 -10.28
N TYR A 114 -1.38 14.33 -8.97
CA TYR A 114 -1.23 15.52 -8.14
C TYR A 114 -0.04 16.38 -8.60
N THR A 115 -0.19 17.70 -8.41
CA THR A 115 0.88 18.68 -8.62
C THR A 115 1.87 18.68 -7.45
N GLU A 116 2.96 19.43 -7.58
CA GLU A 116 3.93 19.61 -6.48
C GLU A 116 3.28 20.30 -5.27
N GLU A 117 2.41 21.29 -5.51
CA GLU A 117 1.65 22.00 -4.46
C GLU A 117 0.67 21.08 -3.74
N ASP A 118 -0.04 20.21 -4.48
CA ASP A 118 -0.94 19.23 -3.87
C ASP A 118 -0.17 18.28 -2.95
N TYR A 119 1.00 17.79 -3.39
CA TYR A 119 1.85 16.92 -2.56
C TYR A 119 2.41 17.68 -1.35
N LYS A 120 2.81 18.92 -1.52
CA LYS A 120 3.28 19.75 -0.42
C LYS A 120 2.19 19.92 0.65
N TYR A 121 0.98 20.28 0.22
CA TYR A 121 -0.16 20.38 1.12
C TYR A 121 -0.40 19.06 1.88
N LEU A 122 -0.43 17.95 1.15
CA LEU A 122 -0.68 16.63 1.72
C LEU A 122 0.38 16.25 2.76
N ILE A 123 1.66 16.48 2.45
CA ILE A 123 2.78 16.21 3.36
C ILE A 123 2.72 17.09 4.61
N GLU A 124 2.38 18.37 4.46
CA GLU A 124 2.27 19.31 5.57
C GLU A 124 1.07 19.02 6.48
N ASP A 125 -0.05 18.51 5.92
CA ASP A 125 -1.25 18.19 6.67
C ASP A 125 -1.16 16.83 7.39
N CYS A 126 -0.66 15.77 6.72
CA CYS A 126 -0.59 14.45 7.34
C CYS A 126 0.75 14.14 8.03
N GLU A 127 1.80 14.94 7.85
CA GLU A 127 3.14 14.76 8.44
C GLU A 127 3.62 13.29 8.40
N PRO A 128 3.85 12.71 7.22
CA PRO A 128 4.19 11.29 7.12
C PRO A 128 5.62 11.03 7.58
N SER A 129 5.82 10.04 8.45
CA SER A 129 7.17 9.59 8.84
C SER A 129 7.88 8.83 7.73
N LEU A 130 7.11 8.24 6.78
CA LEU A 130 7.63 7.46 5.68
C LEU A 130 6.87 7.78 4.38
N VAL A 131 7.62 7.80 3.27
CA VAL A 131 7.06 8.03 1.93
C VAL A 131 7.43 6.86 1.03
N ILE A 132 6.45 6.29 0.33
CA ILE A 132 6.66 5.26 -0.70
C ILE A 132 6.22 5.84 -2.03
N VAL A 133 7.11 5.84 -3.03
CA VAL A 133 6.83 6.33 -4.39
C VAL A 133 7.14 5.27 -5.43
N SER A 134 6.35 5.21 -6.51
CA SER A 134 6.54 4.17 -7.52
C SER A 134 7.77 4.38 -8.38
N ASN A 135 8.06 5.60 -8.80
CA ASN A 135 9.07 5.89 -9.83
C ASN A 135 9.77 7.25 -9.62
N ASN A 136 10.77 7.49 -10.48
CA ASN A 136 11.58 8.72 -10.44
C ASN A 136 10.81 9.99 -10.74
N GLU A 137 9.80 9.95 -11.60
CA GLU A 137 9.01 11.15 -11.95
C GLU A 137 8.22 11.64 -10.75
N LEU A 138 7.58 10.71 -10.03
CA LEU A 138 6.86 11.03 -8.80
C LEU A 138 7.81 11.47 -7.69
N LEU A 139 8.94 10.77 -7.54
CA LEU A 139 9.96 11.15 -6.57
C LEU A 139 10.42 12.59 -6.80
N LYS A 140 10.67 12.99 -8.05
CA LYS A 140 11.09 14.35 -8.40
C LYS A 140 10.07 15.40 -7.98
N LYS A 141 8.77 15.13 -8.11
CA LYS A 141 7.71 16.06 -7.68
C LYS A 141 7.67 16.26 -6.17
N LEU A 142 8.05 15.23 -5.40
CA LEU A 142 8.00 15.28 -3.94
C LEU A 142 9.33 15.69 -3.31
N SER A 143 10.45 15.58 -4.03
CA SER A 143 11.81 15.66 -3.48
C SER A 143 12.06 16.95 -2.71
N LYS A 144 11.67 18.10 -3.24
CA LYS A 144 11.86 19.40 -2.59
C LYS A 144 11.17 19.43 -1.23
N THR A 145 9.91 19.04 -1.17
CA THR A 145 9.16 19.02 0.10
C THR A 145 9.71 17.97 1.07
N ILE A 146 10.11 16.80 0.57
CA ILE A 146 10.72 15.75 1.41
C ILE A 146 12.02 16.24 2.06
N ASP A 147 12.84 16.98 1.32
CA ASP A 147 14.12 17.49 1.81
C ASP A 147 13.95 18.58 2.87
N GLU A 148 12.87 19.35 2.80
CA GLU A 148 12.54 20.42 3.75
C GLU A 148 11.92 19.91 5.06
N LYS A 149 11.54 18.63 5.17
CA LYS A 149 10.79 18.09 6.32
C LYS A 149 11.58 17.03 7.09
N ASP A 150 11.93 17.37 8.33
CA ASP A 150 12.71 16.49 9.22
C ASP A 150 11.89 15.32 9.80
N PHE A 151 10.56 15.41 9.77
CA PHE A 151 9.69 14.33 10.24
C PHE A 151 9.69 13.12 9.28
N ILE A 152 10.05 13.29 8.00
CA ILE A 152 10.18 12.19 7.04
C ILE A 152 11.50 11.45 7.31
N LYS A 153 11.41 10.22 7.81
CA LYS A 153 12.58 9.42 8.20
C LYS A 153 13.08 8.53 7.06
N LYS A 154 12.18 8.08 6.19
CA LYS A 154 12.54 7.14 5.11
C LYS A 154 11.72 7.38 3.86
N VAL A 155 12.35 7.19 2.70
CA VAL A 155 11.71 7.18 1.38
C VAL A 155 12.03 5.86 0.71
N ILE A 156 11.01 5.16 0.24
CA ILE A 156 11.12 3.89 -0.47
C ILE A 156 10.66 4.08 -1.90
N THR A 157 11.46 3.62 -2.86
CA THR A 157 11.11 3.66 -4.29
C THR A 157 10.79 2.26 -4.79
N LEU A 158 9.64 2.08 -5.47
CA LEU A 158 9.22 0.77 -5.98
C LEU A 158 9.99 0.36 -7.24
N GLU A 159 10.51 1.32 -7.98
CA GLU A 159 11.43 1.10 -9.10
C GLU A 159 12.87 1.49 -8.71
N GLU A 160 13.83 0.95 -9.45
CA GLU A 160 15.23 1.36 -9.26
C GLU A 160 15.39 2.83 -9.66
N VAL A 161 15.95 3.60 -8.76
CA VAL A 161 16.36 4.96 -9.04
C VAL A 161 17.72 4.90 -9.75
N ASN A 162 17.71 4.88 -11.07
CA ASN A 162 18.92 5.03 -11.88
C ASN A 162 19.39 6.48 -11.81
N LYS A 163 20.32 6.78 -10.93
CA LYS A 163 20.80 8.10 -10.55
C LYS A 163 19.71 8.94 -9.83
N VAL A 164 19.80 9.00 -8.54
CA VAL A 164 19.31 10.16 -7.79
C VAL A 164 19.83 11.37 -8.54
N THR A 165 18.93 12.11 -9.18
CA THR A 165 19.29 13.24 -10.04
C THR A 165 20.26 14.15 -9.30
N ASP A 166 21.22 14.74 -10.01
CA ASP A 166 22.32 15.57 -9.50
C ASP A 166 21.87 16.73 -8.57
N ASN A 167 20.59 16.94 -8.40
CA ASN A 167 19.96 17.96 -7.55
C ASN A 167 19.40 17.43 -6.21
N LEU A 168 19.43 16.13 -5.94
CA LEU A 168 19.09 15.60 -4.62
C LEU A 168 20.33 15.73 -3.72
N ASN A 169 20.29 16.68 -2.81
CA ASN A 169 21.37 16.98 -1.88
C ASN A 169 21.84 15.73 -1.13
N LEU A 170 23.14 15.66 -0.83
CA LEU A 170 23.84 14.53 -0.19
C LEU A 170 23.19 14.06 1.13
N ILE A 171 22.42 14.92 1.80
CA ILE A 171 21.70 14.63 3.04
C ILE A 171 20.60 13.56 2.85
N THR A 172 20.13 13.40 1.62
CA THR A 172 18.96 12.55 1.31
C THR A 172 19.32 11.11 0.96
N LYS A 173 20.57 10.78 0.63
CA LYS A 173 20.95 9.41 0.21
C LYS A 173 20.67 8.34 1.28
N GLU A 174 20.85 8.65 2.56
CA GLU A 174 20.55 7.71 3.66
C GLU A 174 19.05 7.47 3.86
N LYS A 175 18.21 8.44 3.47
CA LYS A 175 16.74 8.30 3.55
C LYS A 175 16.17 7.38 2.47
N TYR A 176 16.86 7.16 1.35
CA TYR A 176 16.32 6.43 0.19
C TYR A 176 16.67 4.95 0.20
N LEU A 177 15.66 4.13 -0.10
CA LEU A 177 15.81 2.68 -0.26
C LEU A 177 15.00 2.18 -1.46
N GLY A 178 15.64 1.50 -2.39
CA GLY A 178 14.95 0.85 -3.52
C GLY A 178 14.31 -0.49 -3.12
N PHE A 179 13.15 -0.81 -3.68
CA PHE A 179 12.41 -2.05 -3.41
C PHE A 179 13.24 -3.32 -3.67
N ASN A 180 14.14 -3.31 -4.64
CA ASN A 180 15.04 -4.44 -4.90
C ASN A 180 15.98 -4.76 -3.72
N SER A 181 16.36 -3.76 -2.95
CA SER A 181 17.13 -3.98 -1.72
C SER A 181 16.30 -4.65 -0.63
N ILE A 182 15.00 -4.34 -0.58
CA ILE A 182 14.04 -4.95 0.36
C ILE A 182 13.86 -6.43 0.05
N THR A 183 13.83 -6.82 -1.22
CA THR A 183 13.67 -8.23 -1.61
C THR A 183 14.84 -9.12 -1.16
N LYS A 184 16.00 -8.54 -0.84
CA LYS A 184 17.19 -9.25 -0.36
C LYS A 184 17.20 -9.50 1.16
N ILE A 185 16.22 -8.95 1.91
CA ILE A 185 16.12 -9.15 3.36
C ILE A 185 15.79 -10.61 3.66
N ASP A 186 16.51 -11.19 4.60
CA ASP A 186 16.22 -12.54 5.08
C ASP A 186 15.03 -12.54 6.05
N LEU A 187 14.17 -13.53 5.87
CA LEU A 187 13.05 -13.80 6.77
C LEU A 187 13.42 -14.94 7.71
N LEU A 188 13.05 -14.79 8.95
CA LEU A 188 13.17 -15.83 9.98
C LEU A 188 11.90 -16.69 9.99
N GLU A 189 11.98 -17.92 10.48
CA GLU A 189 10.80 -18.81 10.60
C GLU A 189 9.68 -18.22 11.48
N LYS A 190 10.04 -17.37 12.44
CA LYS A 190 9.07 -16.67 13.31
C LYS A 190 8.36 -15.50 12.65
N ASP A 191 8.83 -15.04 11.48
CA ASP A 191 8.20 -13.90 10.79
C ASP A 191 6.86 -14.33 10.21
N LYS A 192 5.79 -13.74 10.73
CA LYS A 192 4.41 -14.06 10.34
C LYS A 192 3.64 -12.79 9.99
N ILE A 193 2.69 -12.93 9.07
CA ILE A 193 1.71 -11.87 8.77
C ILE A 193 0.61 -11.93 9.84
N GLN A 194 0.91 -11.33 10.98
CA GLN A 194 0.01 -11.26 12.13
C GLN A 194 0.26 -9.97 12.90
N ASN A 195 -0.80 -9.30 13.28
CA ASN A 195 -0.73 -8.12 14.13
C ASN A 195 -1.92 -8.10 15.11
N ASP A 196 -1.67 -8.59 16.32
CA ASP A 196 -2.68 -8.73 17.38
C ASP A 196 -3.00 -7.40 18.09
N LYS A 197 -2.21 -6.36 17.84
CA LYS A 197 -2.44 -5.02 18.39
C LYS A 197 -3.56 -4.27 17.68
N LEU A 198 -3.68 -4.48 16.37
CA LEU A 198 -4.66 -3.80 15.54
C LEU A 198 -6.07 -4.31 15.83
N LYS A 199 -6.95 -3.38 16.21
CA LYS A 199 -8.35 -3.64 16.51
C LYS A 199 -9.25 -3.10 15.41
N ARG A 200 -10.51 -3.47 15.42
CA ARG A 200 -11.52 -2.91 14.49
C ARG A 200 -11.57 -1.38 14.53
N THR A 201 -11.31 -0.77 15.69
CA THR A 201 -11.29 0.69 15.88
C THR A 201 -9.98 1.34 15.47
N SER A 202 -8.91 0.58 15.26
CA SER A 202 -7.62 1.13 14.83
C SER A 202 -7.72 1.74 13.45
N PRO A 203 -7.12 2.93 13.20
CA PRO A 203 -7.05 3.53 11.87
C PRO A 203 -6.29 2.62 10.90
N ALA A 204 -6.83 2.45 9.69
CA ALA A 204 -6.18 1.70 8.61
C ALA A 204 -5.60 2.63 7.54
N CYS A 205 -6.38 3.63 7.13
CA CYS A 205 -5.92 4.60 6.14
C CYS A 205 -6.59 5.97 6.31
N ILE A 206 -5.98 6.99 5.70
CA ILE A 206 -6.53 8.33 5.57
C ILE A 206 -6.68 8.65 4.09
N ILE A 207 -7.93 8.85 3.65
CA ILE A 207 -8.25 9.18 2.25
C ILE A 207 -8.55 10.67 2.13
N TYR A 208 -7.76 11.38 1.32
CA TYR A 208 -8.02 12.79 1.06
C TYR A 208 -9.11 12.94 0.00
N THR A 209 -10.14 13.69 0.35
CA THR A 209 -11.28 13.98 -0.53
C THR A 209 -11.41 15.47 -0.77
N SER A 210 -11.83 15.86 -1.99
CA SER A 210 -12.18 17.23 -2.29
C SER A 210 -13.44 17.61 -1.50
N GLY A 211 -13.27 18.40 -0.45
CA GLY A 211 -14.40 18.96 0.31
C GLY A 211 -15.20 19.95 -0.54
N THR A 212 -16.42 20.28 -0.10
CA THR A 212 -17.35 21.19 -0.80
C THR A 212 -16.89 22.66 -0.87
N GLY A 213 -15.69 22.98 -0.42
CA GLY A 213 -15.08 24.31 -0.50
C GLY A 213 -13.78 24.36 0.27
N GLY A 214 -12.66 24.43 -0.43
CA GLY A 214 -11.32 24.58 0.16
C GLY A 214 -10.39 23.38 -0.10
N ASN A 215 -9.37 23.29 0.73
CA ASN A 215 -8.36 22.22 0.61
C ASN A 215 -8.94 20.83 0.89
N PRO A 216 -8.40 19.78 0.26
CA PRO A 216 -8.80 18.40 0.53
C PRO A 216 -8.70 18.06 2.02
N LYS A 217 -9.65 17.26 2.52
CA LYS A 217 -9.67 16.81 3.92
C LYS A 217 -9.38 15.34 4.02
N GLY A 218 -8.52 14.96 4.96
CA GLY A 218 -8.19 13.56 5.26
C GLY A 218 -9.33 12.89 6.03
N VAL A 219 -9.97 11.90 5.41
CA VAL A 219 -11.00 11.07 6.05
C VAL A 219 -10.33 9.79 6.57
N MET A 220 -10.35 9.62 7.89
CA MET A 220 -9.77 8.45 8.54
C MET A 220 -10.74 7.27 8.50
N LEU A 221 -10.29 6.16 7.97
CA LEU A 221 -11.03 4.90 7.91
C LEU A 221 -10.39 3.87 8.86
N SER A 222 -11.22 3.24 9.69
CA SER A 222 -10.76 2.15 10.58
C SER A 222 -10.78 0.80 9.86
N HIS A 223 -10.01 -0.15 10.39
CA HIS A 223 -10.03 -1.55 9.91
C HIS A 223 -11.45 -2.12 9.93
N GLY A 224 -12.21 -1.90 11.00
CA GLY A 224 -13.59 -2.36 11.13
C GLY A 224 -14.55 -1.73 10.13
N GLY A 225 -14.38 -0.43 9.84
CA GLY A 225 -15.17 0.26 8.81
C GLY A 225 -14.99 -0.37 7.43
N ILE A 226 -13.73 -0.65 7.06
CA ILE A 226 -13.41 -1.31 5.78
C ILE A 226 -13.93 -2.76 5.76
N LEU A 227 -13.74 -3.53 6.84
CA LEU A 227 -14.27 -4.90 6.95
C LEU A 227 -15.79 -4.94 6.79
N ASN A 228 -16.53 -4.01 7.41
CA ASN A 228 -17.98 -3.91 7.25
C ASN A 228 -18.40 -3.61 5.81
N ASN A 229 -17.68 -2.72 5.13
CA ASN A 229 -17.93 -2.45 3.71
C ASN A 229 -17.68 -3.68 2.83
N ILE A 230 -16.66 -4.49 3.13
CA ILE A 230 -16.40 -5.74 2.41
C ILE A 230 -17.55 -6.72 2.61
N VAL A 231 -18.09 -6.86 3.84
CA VAL A 231 -19.27 -7.72 4.10
C VAL A 231 -20.45 -7.28 3.23
N GLY A 232 -20.81 -6.01 3.30
CA GLY A 232 -21.94 -5.46 2.52
C GLY A 232 -21.74 -5.64 1.00
N ALA A 233 -20.53 -5.38 0.49
CA ALA A 233 -20.22 -5.59 -0.92
C ALA A 233 -20.34 -7.06 -1.32
N CYS A 234 -19.84 -7.99 -0.51
CA CYS A 234 -19.98 -9.42 -0.76
C CYS A 234 -21.44 -9.87 -0.81
N GLU A 235 -22.29 -9.36 0.06
CA GLU A 235 -23.71 -9.68 0.08
C GLU A 235 -24.43 -9.22 -1.19
N ILE A 236 -24.18 -7.98 -1.61
CA ILE A 236 -24.76 -7.42 -2.85
C ILE A 236 -24.27 -8.18 -4.07
N MET A 237 -23.01 -8.61 -4.07
CA MET A 237 -22.40 -9.30 -5.22
C MET A 237 -22.72 -10.80 -5.30
N LYS A 238 -23.26 -11.43 -4.25
CA LYS A 238 -23.63 -12.86 -4.24
C LYS A 238 -24.43 -13.31 -5.46
N PRO A 239 -25.50 -12.63 -5.87
CA PRO A 239 -26.26 -13.01 -7.05
C PRO A 239 -25.45 -12.99 -8.34
N LEU A 240 -24.56 -11.99 -8.49
CA LEU A 240 -23.72 -11.81 -9.67
C LEU A 240 -22.61 -12.86 -9.77
N ILE A 241 -22.08 -13.30 -8.65
CA ILE A 241 -21.03 -14.33 -8.59
C ILE A 241 -21.61 -15.69 -8.96
N ASN A 242 -22.83 -16.00 -8.53
CA ASN A 242 -23.50 -17.27 -8.80
C ASN A 242 -24.02 -17.40 -10.23
N THR A 243 -24.12 -16.30 -10.98
CA THR A 243 -24.62 -16.29 -12.37
C THR A 243 -23.53 -16.31 -13.43
N ARG A 244 -22.27 -16.14 -13.06
CA ARG A 244 -21.15 -16.24 -14.01
C ARG A 244 -20.62 -17.67 -14.06
N PRO A 245 -20.70 -18.37 -15.21
CA PRO A 245 -19.97 -19.62 -15.40
C PRO A 245 -18.47 -19.34 -15.26
N VAL A 246 -17.79 -20.18 -14.49
CA VAL A 246 -16.33 -20.16 -14.29
C VAL A 246 -15.62 -20.58 -15.57
#